data_fd58d23c7115d3b3b23735e0ce97426b
#
_entry.id   fd58d23c7115d3b3b23735e0ce97426b
#
_cell.length_a   1.000
_cell.length_b   1.000
_cell.length_c   1.000
_cell.angle_alpha   90.00
_cell.angle_beta   90.00
_cell.angle_gamma   90.00
#
_symmetry.space_group_name_H-M   'P 1'
#
loop_
_entity.id
_entity.type
_entity.pdbx_description
1 polymer ?
#
loop_
_entity_poly.entity_id
_entity_poly.type
_entity_poly.pdbx_seq_one_letter_code
_entity_poly.pdbx_strand_id
1 'polypeptide(L)'
;MKIVLLKAGDEELLRRAEAVFNPKVVSIERAAMLLREPSYVMVVALDDDDAVMGRIYGNVLHRFEATDLLLYEVDVAEEHQRKGAGRAMIGFLSKLSAELGYREMWVLTDLDNEAGNALYKSAGGHLENSPANMYVFPIAKR
;
A
#
# COMPACT_ATOMS: atom_id res chain seq x y z
N MET A 1 4.27 -4.19 17.43
CA MET A 1 4.16 -3.91 15.98
C MET A 1 4.72 -2.53 15.69
N LYS A 2 5.51 -2.45 14.64
CA LYS A 2 6.10 -1.20 14.20
C LYS A 2 5.74 -0.93 12.74
N ILE A 3 5.31 0.29 12.42
CA ILE A 3 5.02 0.70 11.04
C ILE A 3 6.18 1.56 10.55
N VAL A 4 6.75 1.18 9.42
CA VAL A 4 7.91 1.86 8.84
C VAL A 4 7.50 2.46 7.49
N LEU A 5 7.65 3.77 7.36
CA LEU A 5 7.53 4.46 6.07
C LEU A 5 8.89 4.36 5.38
N LEU A 6 8.94 3.69 4.24
CA LEU A 6 10.19 3.46 3.53
C LEU A 6 10.69 4.73 2.84
N LYS A 7 11.99 4.84 2.75
CA LYS A 7 12.70 5.95 2.09
C LYS A 7 13.96 5.43 1.43
N ALA A 8 14.63 6.25 0.66
CA ALA A 8 15.94 5.88 0.09
C ALA A 8 16.87 5.39 1.20
N GLY A 9 17.48 4.24 1.02
CA GLY A 9 18.25 3.52 2.03
C GLY A 9 17.54 2.27 2.54
N ASP A 10 16.22 2.16 2.35
CA ASP A 10 15.42 1.02 2.82
C ASP A 10 15.18 -0.03 1.73
N GLU A 11 16.03 -0.10 0.71
CA GLU A 11 15.87 -1.01 -0.44
C GLU A 11 15.79 -2.47 -0.02
N GLU A 12 16.60 -2.88 0.96
CA GLU A 12 16.56 -4.26 1.43
C GLU A 12 15.28 -4.58 2.17
N LEU A 13 14.73 -3.64 2.91
CA LEU A 13 13.44 -3.85 3.58
C LEU A 13 12.32 -3.95 2.53
N LEU A 14 12.35 -3.12 1.49
CA LEU A 14 11.40 -3.24 0.37
C LEU A 14 11.45 -4.63 -0.24
N ARG A 15 12.65 -5.09 -0.58
CA ARG A 15 12.85 -6.40 -1.21
C ARG A 15 12.37 -7.53 -0.30
N ARG A 16 12.69 -7.45 0.98
CA ARG A 16 12.28 -8.44 1.98
C ARG A 16 10.75 -8.46 2.15
N ALA A 17 10.12 -7.30 2.17
CA ALA A 17 8.67 -7.22 2.27
C ALA A 17 7.99 -7.80 1.03
N GLU A 18 8.46 -7.42 -0.17
CA GLU A 18 7.88 -7.95 -1.41
C GLU A 18 8.07 -9.45 -1.54
N ALA A 19 9.17 -10.01 -1.06
CA ALA A 19 9.42 -11.45 -1.11
C ALA A 19 8.38 -12.28 -0.34
N VAL A 20 7.68 -11.68 0.61
CA VAL A 20 6.60 -12.36 1.35
C VAL A 20 5.38 -12.58 0.44
N PHE A 21 5.11 -11.66 -0.47
CA PHE A 21 3.85 -11.62 -1.24
C PHE A 21 4.04 -11.89 -2.73
N ASN A 22 5.25 -11.82 -3.23
CA ASN A 22 5.52 -11.87 -4.66
C ASN A 22 6.61 -12.90 -4.94
N PRO A 23 6.34 -13.91 -5.82
CA PRO A 23 7.36 -14.91 -6.14
C PRO A 23 8.50 -14.35 -6.98
N LYS A 24 8.31 -13.20 -7.62
CA LYS A 24 9.38 -12.58 -8.41
C LYS A 24 10.25 -11.73 -7.52
N VAL A 25 11.56 -11.86 -7.65
CA VAL A 25 12.53 -11.08 -6.90
C VAL A 25 12.59 -9.66 -7.44
N VAL A 26 12.46 -8.69 -6.53
CA VAL A 26 12.67 -7.28 -6.87
C VAL A 26 14.18 -7.01 -6.88
N SER A 27 14.71 -6.46 -7.96
CA SER A 27 16.13 -6.10 -8.03
C SER A 27 16.44 -4.90 -7.12
N ILE A 28 17.70 -4.79 -6.71
CA ILE A 28 18.13 -3.64 -5.89
C ILE A 28 17.98 -2.33 -6.68
N GLU A 29 18.23 -2.36 -7.98
CA GLU A 29 18.09 -1.20 -8.86
C GLU A 29 16.63 -0.76 -8.95
N ARG A 30 15.70 -1.73 -9.05
CA ARG A 30 14.26 -1.41 -9.08
C ARG A 30 13.81 -0.82 -7.76
N ALA A 31 14.23 -1.42 -6.65
CA ALA A 31 13.90 -0.92 -5.31
C ALA A 31 14.42 0.51 -5.11
N ALA A 32 15.67 0.75 -5.53
CA ALA A 32 16.26 2.09 -5.43
C ALA A 32 15.50 3.12 -6.27
N MET A 33 15.08 2.74 -7.47
CA MET A 33 14.30 3.61 -8.35
C MET A 33 12.95 3.97 -7.70
N LEU A 34 12.25 2.97 -7.15
CA LEU A 34 10.96 3.19 -6.50
C LEU A 34 11.10 4.15 -5.30
N LEU A 35 12.09 3.92 -4.44
CA LEU A 35 12.24 4.71 -3.22
C LEU A 35 12.76 6.13 -3.48
N ARG A 36 13.29 6.42 -4.66
CA ARG A 36 13.64 7.78 -5.07
C ARG A 36 12.50 8.53 -5.74
N GLU A 37 11.45 7.82 -6.16
CA GLU A 37 10.30 8.44 -6.82
C GLU A 37 9.43 9.15 -5.79
N PRO A 38 9.29 10.50 -5.87
CA PRO A 38 8.55 11.25 -4.86
C PRO A 38 7.08 10.86 -4.72
N SER A 39 6.47 10.35 -5.80
CA SER A 39 5.06 9.94 -5.77
C SER A 39 4.85 8.54 -5.21
N TYR A 40 5.92 7.75 -5.05
CA TYR A 40 5.81 6.38 -4.53
C TYR A 40 5.79 6.39 -3.01
N VAL A 41 4.82 5.67 -2.43
CA VAL A 41 4.68 5.57 -0.98
C VAL A 41 4.60 4.10 -0.62
N MET A 42 5.42 3.66 0.33
CA MET A 42 5.37 2.30 0.84
C MET A 42 5.55 2.29 2.34
N VAL A 43 4.68 1.54 3.02
CA VAL A 43 4.81 1.25 4.45
C VAL A 43 4.86 -0.24 4.66
N VAL A 44 5.59 -0.65 5.69
CA VAL A 44 5.75 -2.04 6.10
C VAL A 44 5.43 -2.15 7.58
N ALA A 45 4.64 -3.15 7.94
CA ALA A 45 4.39 -3.50 9.34
C ALA A 45 5.34 -4.62 9.75
N LEU A 46 6.06 -4.42 10.83
CA LEU A 46 6.99 -5.38 11.40
C LEU A 46 6.50 -5.83 12.78
N ASP A 47 6.70 -7.11 13.11
CA ASP A 47 6.43 -7.61 14.44
C ASP A 47 7.61 -7.33 15.38
N ASP A 48 7.52 -7.83 16.62
CA ASP A 48 8.55 -7.58 17.64
C ASP A 48 9.90 -8.24 17.32
N ASP A 49 9.90 -9.24 16.42
CA ASP A 49 11.11 -9.90 15.93
C ASP A 49 11.58 -9.37 14.58
N ASP A 50 11.06 -8.21 14.17
CA ASP A 50 11.33 -7.58 12.88
C ASP A 50 10.92 -8.41 11.65
N ALA A 51 10.01 -9.37 11.85
CA ALA A 51 9.41 -10.09 10.71
C ALA A 51 8.36 -9.22 10.03
N VAL A 52 8.29 -9.34 8.72
CA VAL A 52 7.31 -8.59 7.92
C VAL A 52 5.92 -9.18 8.15
N MET A 53 5.02 -8.37 8.69
CA MET A 53 3.62 -8.73 8.87
C MET A 53 2.78 -8.38 7.66
N GLY A 54 3.08 -7.26 7.01
CA GLY A 54 2.33 -6.76 5.87
C GLY A 54 3.00 -5.57 5.25
N ARG A 55 2.46 -5.16 4.11
CA ARG A 55 2.93 -3.94 3.45
C ARG A 55 1.80 -3.28 2.66
N ILE A 56 1.89 -1.99 2.48
CA ILE A 56 1.04 -1.22 1.56
C ILE A 56 1.95 -0.40 0.67
N TYR A 57 1.69 -0.40 -0.64
CA TYR A 57 2.29 0.61 -1.49
C TYR A 57 1.24 1.27 -2.36
N GLY A 58 1.55 2.48 -2.75
CA GLY A 58 0.67 3.29 -3.56
C GLY A 58 1.37 4.51 -4.13
N ASN A 59 0.59 5.38 -4.70
CA ASN A 59 1.10 6.57 -5.36
C ASN A 59 0.35 7.82 -4.94
N VAL A 60 1.11 8.89 -4.77
CA VAL A 60 0.56 10.23 -4.61
C VAL A 60 0.04 10.67 -5.98
N LEU A 61 -1.22 11.06 -6.03
CA LEU A 61 -1.89 11.47 -7.25
C LEU A 61 -2.21 12.95 -7.17
N HIS A 62 -1.49 13.76 -7.95
CA HIS A 62 -1.77 15.19 -8.05
C HIS A 62 -2.88 15.39 -9.07
N ARG A 63 -4.01 15.86 -8.57
CA ARG A 63 -5.17 16.17 -9.39
C ARG A 63 -5.28 17.69 -9.53
N PHE A 64 -6.21 18.14 -10.35
CA PHE A 64 -6.36 19.56 -10.64
C PHE A 64 -6.61 20.40 -9.36
N GLU A 65 -7.49 19.91 -8.49
CA GLU A 65 -7.93 20.66 -7.31
C GLU A 65 -7.28 20.22 -6.00
N ALA A 66 -6.72 19.01 -5.97
CA ALA A 66 -6.25 18.41 -4.74
C ALA A 66 -5.27 17.28 -5.02
N THR A 67 -4.59 16.85 -3.98
CA THR A 67 -3.70 15.69 -4.00
C THR A 67 -4.33 14.57 -3.19
N ASP A 68 -4.34 13.38 -3.75
CA ASP A 68 -4.86 12.17 -3.12
C ASP A 68 -3.74 11.14 -2.95
N LEU A 69 -3.96 10.16 -2.09
CA LEU A 69 -3.10 8.98 -2.01
C LEU A 69 -3.89 7.76 -2.49
N LEU A 70 -3.43 7.16 -3.59
CA LEU A 70 -4.01 5.92 -4.10
C LEU A 70 -3.23 4.74 -3.53
N LEU A 71 -3.89 3.88 -2.76
CA LEU A 71 -3.32 2.62 -2.30
C LEU A 71 -3.48 1.59 -3.40
N TYR A 72 -2.37 1.08 -3.91
CA TYR A 72 -2.39 0.13 -5.02
C TYR A 72 -2.49 -1.31 -4.53
N GLU A 73 -1.65 -1.70 -3.56
CA GLU A 73 -1.72 -3.03 -2.95
C GLU A 73 -1.66 -2.93 -1.44
N VAL A 74 -2.50 -3.72 -0.79
CA VAL A 74 -2.57 -3.85 0.67
C VAL A 74 -2.57 -5.34 0.99
N ASP A 75 -1.49 -5.83 1.58
CA ASP A 75 -1.37 -7.25 1.90
C ASP A 75 -0.86 -7.46 3.32
N VAL A 76 -1.41 -8.48 3.97
CA VAL A 76 -0.97 -8.96 5.28
C VAL A 76 -0.67 -10.44 5.16
N ALA A 77 0.51 -10.85 5.62
CA ALA A 77 0.92 -12.25 5.58
C ALA A 77 -0.09 -13.13 6.35
N GLU A 78 -0.36 -14.31 5.83
CA GLU A 78 -1.42 -15.18 6.35
C GLU A 78 -1.28 -15.42 7.87
N GLU A 79 -0.07 -15.70 8.32
CA GLU A 79 0.21 -15.97 9.74
C GLU A 79 0.09 -14.73 10.63
N HIS A 80 0.01 -13.55 10.03
CA HIS A 80 -0.12 -12.29 10.75
C HIS A 80 -1.49 -11.63 10.60
N GLN A 81 -2.42 -12.29 9.91
CA GLN A 81 -3.77 -11.74 9.74
C GLN A 81 -4.53 -11.70 11.06
N ARG A 82 -5.50 -10.79 11.14
CA ARG A 82 -6.35 -10.56 12.32
C ARG A 82 -5.60 -10.08 13.56
N LYS A 83 -4.40 -9.53 13.38
CA LYS A 83 -3.60 -8.94 14.46
C LYS A 83 -3.55 -7.41 14.38
N GLY A 84 -4.35 -6.81 13.49
CA GLY A 84 -4.44 -5.36 13.36
C GLY A 84 -3.40 -4.71 12.48
N ALA A 85 -2.56 -5.48 11.78
CA ALA A 85 -1.51 -4.92 10.94
C ALA A 85 -2.06 -4.06 9.78
N GLY A 86 -3.09 -4.54 9.10
CA GLY A 86 -3.71 -3.80 8.00
C GLY A 86 -4.30 -2.48 8.47
N ARG A 87 -5.06 -2.51 9.55
CA ARG A 87 -5.63 -1.29 10.15
C ARG A 87 -4.56 -0.31 10.60
N ALA A 88 -3.49 -0.81 11.20
CA ALA A 88 -2.39 0.04 11.67
C ALA A 88 -1.69 0.74 10.52
N MET A 89 -1.44 0.01 9.42
CA MET A 89 -0.84 0.60 8.23
C MET A 89 -1.73 1.65 7.58
N ILE A 90 -3.02 1.35 7.42
CA ILE A 90 -3.99 2.29 6.85
C ILE A 90 -4.11 3.53 7.75
N GLY A 91 -4.19 3.32 9.06
CA GLY A 91 -4.24 4.42 10.02
C GLY A 91 -3.02 5.32 9.96
N PHE A 92 -1.84 4.73 9.83
CA PHE A 92 -0.59 5.47 9.67
C PHE A 92 -0.63 6.34 8.40
N LEU A 93 -1.03 5.76 7.27
CA LEU A 93 -1.11 6.51 6.00
C LEU A 93 -2.20 7.57 6.02
N SER A 94 -3.31 7.31 6.68
CA SER A 94 -4.39 8.29 6.83
C SER A 94 -3.91 9.51 7.61
N LYS A 95 -3.20 9.29 8.71
CA LYS A 95 -2.63 10.36 9.51
C LYS A 95 -1.59 11.15 8.72
N LEU A 96 -0.69 10.45 8.04
CA LEU A 96 0.33 11.08 7.20
C LEU A 96 -0.32 11.93 6.10
N SER A 97 -1.33 11.40 5.44
CA SER A 97 -2.06 12.11 4.38
C SER A 97 -2.70 13.39 4.91
N ALA A 98 -3.31 13.32 6.09
CA ALA A 98 -3.89 14.50 6.73
C ALA A 98 -2.82 15.55 7.06
N GLU A 99 -1.69 15.14 7.58
CA GLU A 99 -0.56 16.04 7.89
C GLU A 99 0.00 16.72 6.63
N LEU A 100 0.00 16.02 5.51
CA LEU A 100 0.48 16.54 4.23
C LEU A 100 -0.58 17.36 3.47
N GLY A 101 -1.80 17.44 4.00
CA GLY A 101 -2.89 18.21 3.37
C GLY A 101 -3.53 17.51 2.19
N TYR A 102 -3.40 16.19 2.09
CA TYR A 102 -4.09 15.43 1.03
C TYR A 102 -5.60 15.43 1.29
N ARG A 103 -6.37 15.43 0.20
CA ARG A 103 -7.82 15.49 0.31
C ARG A 103 -8.40 14.15 0.76
N GLU A 104 -7.99 13.06 0.11
CA GLU A 104 -8.50 11.74 0.43
C GLU A 104 -7.50 10.65 0.05
N MET A 105 -7.75 9.48 0.60
CA MET A 105 -7.03 8.26 0.29
C MET A 105 -8.05 7.25 -0.22
N TRP A 106 -7.71 6.51 -1.26
CA TRP A 106 -8.64 5.54 -1.83
C TRP A 106 -7.94 4.29 -2.32
N VAL A 107 -8.71 3.21 -2.37
CA VAL A 107 -8.25 1.88 -2.77
C VAL A 107 -9.34 1.22 -3.59
N LEU A 108 -8.93 0.46 -4.59
CA LEU A 108 -9.82 -0.39 -5.37
C LEU A 108 -9.60 -1.83 -4.96
N THR A 109 -10.68 -2.57 -4.82
CA THR A 109 -10.62 -4.00 -4.53
C THR A 109 -11.75 -4.72 -5.28
N ASP A 110 -11.58 -6.02 -5.49
CA ASP A 110 -12.61 -6.81 -6.12
C ASP A 110 -13.86 -6.89 -5.23
N LEU A 111 -15.03 -6.96 -5.86
CA LEU A 111 -16.30 -7.02 -5.14
C LEU A 111 -16.39 -8.20 -4.20
N ASP A 112 -15.78 -9.33 -4.58
CA ASP A 112 -15.80 -10.58 -3.83
C ASP A 112 -14.63 -10.75 -2.85
N ASN A 113 -13.79 -9.73 -2.71
CA ASN A 113 -12.69 -9.75 -1.73
C ASN A 113 -13.25 -9.41 -0.34
N GLU A 114 -13.82 -10.41 0.33
CA GLU A 114 -14.46 -10.21 1.63
C GLU A 114 -13.51 -9.66 2.69
N ALA A 115 -12.31 -10.23 2.77
CA ALA A 115 -11.30 -9.79 3.75
C ALA A 115 -10.87 -8.35 3.53
N GLY A 116 -10.60 -7.96 2.28
CA GLY A 116 -10.23 -6.60 1.93
C GLY A 116 -11.34 -5.61 2.23
N ASN A 117 -12.57 -5.92 1.82
CA ASN A 117 -13.72 -5.05 2.08
C ASN A 117 -13.96 -4.86 3.58
N ALA A 118 -13.85 -5.94 4.36
CA ALA A 118 -13.99 -5.86 5.81
C ALA A 118 -12.90 -5.00 6.44
N LEU A 119 -11.66 -5.15 5.98
CA LEU A 119 -10.53 -4.35 6.45
C LEU A 119 -10.77 -2.86 6.20
N TYR A 120 -11.12 -2.50 4.97
CA TYR A 120 -11.29 -1.08 4.61
C TYR A 120 -12.42 -0.43 5.37
N LYS A 121 -13.54 -1.11 5.54
CA LYS A 121 -14.65 -0.61 6.37
C LYS A 121 -14.24 -0.44 7.83
N SER A 122 -13.53 -1.42 8.38
CA SER A 122 -13.08 -1.37 9.78
C SER A 122 -12.06 -0.25 10.02
N ALA A 123 -11.32 0.11 9.00
CA ALA A 123 -10.31 1.18 9.07
C ALA A 123 -10.90 2.58 8.82
N GLY A 124 -12.20 2.70 8.65
CA GLY A 124 -12.88 3.99 8.49
C GLY A 124 -13.22 4.35 7.05
N GLY A 125 -12.93 3.47 6.10
CA GLY A 125 -13.29 3.70 4.70
C GLY A 125 -14.78 3.51 4.48
N HIS A 126 -15.34 4.21 3.53
CA HIS A 126 -16.71 4.02 3.11
C HIS A 126 -16.77 3.71 1.61
N LEU A 127 -17.72 2.86 1.26
CA LEU A 127 -17.88 2.40 -0.11
C LEU A 127 -18.53 3.49 -0.97
N GLU A 128 -17.89 3.80 -2.11
CA GLU A 128 -18.55 4.61 -3.12
C GLU A 128 -19.58 3.77 -3.87
N ASN A 129 -20.73 4.36 -4.19
CA ASN A 129 -21.86 3.63 -4.78
C ASN A 129 -21.84 3.58 -6.31
N SER A 130 -20.74 3.86 -6.94
CA SER A 130 -20.64 3.82 -8.39
C SER A 130 -19.84 2.58 -8.81
N PRO A 131 -20.50 1.51 -9.27
CA PRO A 131 -19.77 0.39 -9.85
C PRO A 131 -18.98 0.86 -11.07
N ALA A 132 -17.77 0.33 -11.22
CA ALA A 132 -16.88 0.72 -12.32
C ALA A 132 -16.28 -0.53 -12.96
N ASN A 133 -16.08 -0.45 -14.26
CA ASN A 133 -15.32 -1.45 -15.00
C ASN A 133 -13.87 -0.96 -15.10
N MET A 134 -12.93 -1.89 -15.03
CA MET A 134 -11.52 -1.60 -15.28
C MET A 134 -11.13 -2.16 -16.64
N TYR A 135 -10.63 -1.30 -17.53
CA TYR A 135 -10.09 -1.73 -18.82
C TYR A 135 -8.57 -1.68 -18.75
N VAL A 136 -7.93 -2.67 -19.33
CA VAL A 136 -6.47 -2.76 -19.41
C VAL A 136 -6.05 -2.64 -20.86
N PHE A 137 -5.13 -1.73 -21.15
CA PHE A 137 -4.53 -1.58 -22.46
C PHE A 137 -3.09 -2.08 -22.38
N PRO A 138 -2.83 -3.36 -22.69
CA PRO A 138 -1.47 -3.87 -22.62
C PRO A 138 -0.57 -3.11 -23.60
N ILE A 139 0.59 -2.70 -23.09
CA ILE A 139 1.56 -2.02 -23.95
C ILE A 139 2.49 -3.10 -24.52
N ALA A 140 2.57 -3.15 -25.85
CA ALA A 140 3.35 -4.15 -26.52
C ALA A 140 4.84 -4.07 -26.14
N LYS A 141 5.46 -5.22 -25.89
CA LYS A 141 6.90 -5.30 -25.69
C LYS A 141 7.61 -5.13 -27.03
N ARG A 142 8.68 -4.39 -27.00
CA ARG A 142 9.56 -4.24 -28.15
C ARG A 142 10.69 -5.25 -28.12
#